data_f6aadf9dd517c9a5ae2533059f8d1a9c
#
_entry.id   f6aadf9dd517c9a5ae2533059f8d1a9c
#
_cell.length_a   1.000
_cell.length_b   1.000
_cell.length_c   1.000
_cell.angle_alpha   90.00
_cell.angle_beta   90.00
_cell.angle_gamma   90.00
#
_symmetry.space_group_name_H-M   'P 1'
#
loop_
_entity.id
_entity.type
_entity.pdbx_description
1 polymer ?
#
loop_
_entity_poly.entity_id
_entity_poly.type
_entity_poly.pdbx_seq_one_letter_code
_entity_poly.pdbx_strand_id
1 'polypeptide(L)'
;MKQMIQEAFAATKKITGIDPGKPGNLKSLLVDQDAFTTYQEALGEDLAGKDRRDWDILSESTRMNLLETSMFAINPYESLALPVLRVFYPKLVAREAITVEPMNKPEVVKAFLRAEFAPANSTSYSAAPVTGTDISGGPSIGAPITASMAVPSTAYDVLNVAGIDNTQAHLERDFEITGVSTDGTAWTAVSIIPAVEGHFSSSVTISGTADVISGKVDYLNGTVAVSNTTTTAAFIRYQVTCSLEENKINPKVKLSQDKVRLYAKDREISAEWTIHSEQDMRALFDISMQAEIINVLGQQIALDIDSEIINALITGNTRLNATSHTATFAKTPPGTWIWGTKQWHENIIPVLNQLSGQVFIDTNMGSANTILANPLDAGILEDLQTFNYTGTSDINGDLGYRSATVAGGKWKVLVSSVVPQGTMLVLYKPTESIKASYIYAPYVPAILSPYPLGSTPSLTILSRYATSLIRSNAFAVCTITA
;
A
#
# COMPACT_ATOMS: atom_id res chain seq x y z
N MET A 1 -18.83 15.26 24.48
CA MET A 1 -18.08 14.39 25.40
C MET A 1 -18.76 14.26 26.77
N LYS A 2 -18.88 15.31 27.59
CA LYS A 2 -19.46 15.20 28.96
C LYS A 2 -20.87 14.59 28.98
N GLN A 3 -21.74 15.01 28.08
CA GLN A 3 -23.10 14.48 27.94
C GLN A 3 -23.09 12.99 27.53
N MET A 4 -22.30 12.62 26.53
CA MET A 4 -22.12 11.26 26.05
C MET A 4 -21.57 10.31 27.15
N ILE A 5 -20.59 10.76 27.94
CA ILE A 5 -20.08 10.00 29.08
C ILE A 5 -21.16 9.80 30.15
N GLN A 6 -21.97 10.84 30.44
CA GLN A 6 -23.06 10.75 31.40
C GLN A 6 -24.18 9.80 30.91
N GLU A 7 -24.49 9.84 29.62
CA GLU A 7 -25.44 8.92 28.99
C GLU A 7 -24.98 7.48 29.05
N ALA A 8 -23.70 7.22 28.71
CA ALA A 8 -23.09 5.89 28.81
C ALA A 8 -23.06 5.39 30.27
N PHE A 9 -22.71 6.24 31.23
CA PHE A 9 -22.77 5.88 32.65
C PHE A 9 -24.20 5.55 33.12
N ALA A 10 -25.20 6.34 32.69
CA ALA A 10 -26.59 6.10 32.99
C ALA A 10 -27.11 4.80 32.36
N ALA A 11 -26.75 4.51 31.11
CA ALA A 11 -27.12 3.28 30.43
C ALA A 11 -26.52 2.05 31.11
N THR A 12 -25.23 2.07 31.40
CA THR A 12 -24.55 0.97 32.10
C THR A 12 -25.13 0.74 33.49
N LYS A 13 -25.36 1.80 34.25
CA LYS A 13 -25.98 1.71 35.59
C LYS A 13 -27.38 1.12 35.55
N LYS A 14 -28.19 1.47 34.54
CA LYS A 14 -29.56 0.99 34.38
C LYS A 14 -29.61 -0.50 34.06
N ILE A 15 -28.65 -1.02 33.26
CA ILE A 15 -28.67 -2.40 32.80
C ILE A 15 -27.92 -3.31 33.77
N THR A 16 -26.75 -2.92 34.24
CA THR A 16 -25.84 -3.77 35.03
C THR A 16 -25.87 -3.47 36.53
N GLY A 17 -26.48 -2.34 36.94
CA GLY A 17 -26.46 -1.88 38.34
C GLY A 17 -25.12 -1.25 38.78
N ILE A 18 -24.08 -1.31 37.95
CA ILE A 18 -22.76 -0.76 38.22
C ILE A 18 -22.71 0.68 37.76
N ASP A 19 -22.31 1.61 38.63
CA ASP A 19 -22.13 3.03 38.32
C ASP A 19 -20.63 3.29 38.00
N PRO A 20 -20.27 3.45 36.70
CA PRO A 20 -18.87 3.63 36.30
C PRO A 20 -18.25 4.93 36.83
N GLY A 21 -19.07 5.92 37.19
CA GLY A 21 -18.62 7.20 37.73
C GLY A 21 -18.19 7.17 39.19
N LYS A 22 -18.41 6.07 39.92
CA LYS A 22 -18.01 5.97 41.31
C LYS A 22 -16.64 5.30 41.44
N PRO A 23 -15.70 5.87 42.21
CA PRO A 23 -14.42 5.24 42.52
C PRO A 23 -14.62 3.87 43.17
N GLY A 24 -13.97 2.85 42.67
CA GLY A 24 -14.10 1.46 43.13
C GLY A 24 -15.03 0.56 42.30
N ASN A 25 -15.98 1.13 41.56
CA ASN A 25 -16.87 0.34 40.69
C ASN A 25 -16.22 0.06 39.30
N LEU A 26 -15.15 0.77 38.94
CA LEU A 26 -14.47 0.57 37.67
C LEU A 26 -13.88 -0.82 37.56
N LYS A 27 -13.31 -1.36 38.65
CA LYS A 27 -12.77 -2.72 38.67
C LYS A 27 -13.85 -3.76 38.41
N SER A 28 -15.03 -3.61 38.99
CA SER A 28 -16.16 -4.51 38.74
C SER A 28 -16.66 -4.38 37.30
N LEU A 29 -16.67 -3.17 36.71
CA LEU A 29 -16.98 -2.93 35.31
C LEU A 29 -15.97 -3.61 34.36
N LEU A 30 -14.68 -3.51 34.63
CA LEU A 30 -13.64 -4.10 33.80
C LEU A 30 -13.57 -5.63 33.92
N VAL A 31 -13.87 -6.19 35.10
CA VAL A 31 -13.89 -7.65 35.35
C VAL A 31 -15.14 -8.29 34.76
N ASP A 32 -16.29 -7.63 34.89
CA ASP A 32 -17.55 -8.11 34.34
C ASP A 32 -17.65 -7.78 32.86
N GLN A 33 -17.59 -8.83 32.03
CA GLN A 33 -17.58 -8.69 30.57
C GLN A 33 -18.90 -8.14 30.04
N ASP A 34 -20.02 -8.51 30.61
CA ASP A 34 -21.34 -8.06 30.18
C ASP A 34 -21.54 -6.58 30.51
N ALA A 35 -21.07 -6.14 31.68
CA ALA A 35 -21.09 -4.74 32.07
C ALA A 35 -20.17 -3.88 31.19
N PHE A 36 -19.01 -4.40 30.83
CA PHE A 36 -18.07 -3.72 29.95
C PHE A 36 -18.60 -3.60 28.52
N THR A 37 -19.15 -4.66 27.94
CA THR A 37 -19.76 -4.61 26.61
C THR A 37 -20.92 -3.62 26.55
N THR A 38 -21.77 -3.55 27.55
CA THR A 38 -22.84 -2.54 27.64
C THR A 38 -22.28 -1.11 27.65
N TYR A 39 -21.21 -0.87 28.40
CA TYR A 39 -20.54 0.42 28.49
C TYR A 39 -19.85 0.77 27.15
N GLN A 40 -19.21 -0.19 26.53
CA GLN A 40 -18.56 -0.07 25.22
C GLN A 40 -19.59 0.25 24.11
N GLU A 41 -20.73 -0.44 24.13
CA GLU A 41 -21.83 -0.21 23.18
C GLU A 41 -22.42 1.18 23.31
N ALA A 42 -22.69 1.62 24.54
CA ALA A 42 -23.22 2.96 24.80
C ALA A 42 -22.27 4.07 24.36
N LEU A 43 -20.96 3.90 24.51
CA LEU A 43 -19.96 4.85 24.00
C LEU A 43 -19.77 4.78 22.49
N GLY A 44 -20.09 3.66 21.86
CA GLY A 44 -19.93 3.43 20.43
C GLY A 44 -21.22 3.51 19.62
N GLU A 45 -22.33 3.99 20.19
CA GLU A 45 -23.66 3.96 19.56
C GLU A 45 -23.71 4.67 18.20
N ASP A 46 -22.96 5.77 18.03
CA ASP A 46 -22.94 6.54 16.78
C ASP A 46 -22.02 5.94 15.70
N LEU A 47 -21.25 4.89 16.03
CA LEU A 47 -20.27 4.31 15.11
C LEU A 47 -20.92 3.20 14.26
N ALA A 48 -20.56 3.12 12.98
CA ALA A 48 -21.08 2.13 12.05
C ALA A 48 -19.96 1.42 11.25
N GLY A 49 -20.22 0.21 10.80
CA GLY A 49 -19.40 -0.51 9.84
C GLY A 49 -17.97 -0.81 10.35
N LYS A 50 -16.96 -0.29 9.65
CA LYS A 50 -15.55 -0.51 9.99
C LYS A 50 -15.16 0.19 11.30
N ASP A 51 -15.66 1.41 11.50
CA ASP A 51 -15.34 2.22 12.67
C ASP A 51 -15.83 1.58 13.96
N ARG A 52 -16.98 0.91 13.90
CA ARG A 52 -17.49 0.12 15.02
C ARG A 52 -16.57 -1.05 15.35
N ARG A 53 -16.12 -1.79 14.35
CA ARG A 53 -15.19 -2.93 14.55
C ARG A 53 -13.85 -2.49 15.13
N ASP A 54 -13.29 -1.42 14.60
CA ASP A 54 -12.03 -0.87 15.10
C ASP A 54 -12.19 -0.39 16.55
N TRP A 55 -13.34 0.24 16.88
CA TRP A 55 -13.68 0.64 18.24
C TRP A 55 -13.79 -0.55 19.18
N ASP A 56 -14.46 -1.64 18.78
CA ASP A 56 -14.65 -2.82 19.60
C ASP A 56 -13.29 -3.47 19.92
N ILE A 57 -12.39 -3.58 18.96
CA ILE A 57 -11.05 -4.15 19.16
C ILE A 57 -10.19 -3.26 20.07
N LEU A 58 -10.20 -1.94 19.85
CA LEU A 58 -9.39 -1.00 20.63
C LEU A 58 -9.87 -0.89 22.08
N SER A 59 -11.17 -0.87 22.30
CA SER A 59 -11.74 -0.79 23.65
C SER A 59 -11.49 -2.07 24.43
N GLU A 60 -11.58 -3.25 23.82
CA GLU A 60 -11.23 -4.52 24.46
C GLU A 60 -9.72 -4.63 24.75
N SER A 61 -8.86 -4.19 23.81
CA SER A 61 -7.42 -4.10 24.06
C SER A 61 -7.09 -3.18 25.24
N THR A 62 -7.77 -2.03 25.31
CA THR A 62 -7.62 -1.09 26.45
C THR A 62 -8.09 -1.71 27.75
N ARG A 63 -9.22 -2.43 27.74
CA ARG A 63 -9.74 -3.18 28.89
C ARG A 63 -8.72 -4.18 29.42
N MET A 64 -8.16 -5.01 28.53
CA MET A 64 -7.15 -6.02 28.90
C MET A 64 -5.90 -5.38 29.52
N ASN A 65 -5.41 -4.30 28.93
CA ASN A 65 -4.28 -3.55 29.47
C ASN A 65 -4.58 -2.94 30.85
N LEU A 66 -5.77 -2.39 31.06
CA LEU A 66 -6.18 -1.84 32.35
C LEU A 66 -6.33 -2.94 33.42
N LEU A 67 -6.81 -4.13 33.06
CA LEU A 67 -6.88 -5.28 33.97
C LEU A 67 -5.49 -5.77 34.36
N GLU A 68 -4.56 -5.85 33.43
CA GLU A 68 -3.17 -6.24 33.73
C GLU A 68 -2.47 -5.23 34.65
N THR A 69 -2.70 -3.93 34.42
CA THR A 69 -2.11 -2.85 35.20
C THR A 69 -2.76 -2.71 36.58
N SER A 70 -4.06 -3.00 36.68
CA SER A 70 -4.86 -2.76 37.87
C SER A 70 -4.67 -3.78 39.01
N MET A 71 -3.85 -4.82 38.79
CA MET A 71 -3.47 -5.70 39.90
C MET A 71 -2.78 -4.98 41.07
N PHE A 72 -2.29 -3.73 40.84
CA PHE A 72 -1.52 -2.98 41.84
C PHE A 72 -2.11 -1.66 42.35
N ALA A 73 -2.91 -0.90 41.60
CA ALA A 73 -3.69 0.27 42.07
C ALA A 73 -4.60 0.86 40.98
N ILE A 74 -5.92 0.82 41.14
CA ILE A 74 -6.84 1.51 40.26
C ILE A 74 -6.96 2.98 40.67
N ASN A 75 -6.53 3.89 39.83
CA ASN A 75 -6.65 5.33 40.02
C ASN A 75 -8.00 5.81 39.44
N PRO A 76 -8.72 6.76 40.10
CA PRO A 76 -10.03 7.25 39.63
C PRO A 76 -10.05 7.85 38.22
N TYR A 77 -8.87 8.12 37.66
CA TYR A 77 -8.69 8.67 36.29
C TYR A 77 -8.74 7.64 35.17
N GLU A 78 -8.68 6.35 35.48
CA GLU A 78 -8.79 5.28 34.45
C GLU A 78 -10.16 5.23 33.80
N SER A 79 -11.20 5.74 34.46
CA SER A 79 -12.56 5.87 33.93
C SER A 79 -12.63 6.80 32.71
N LEU A 80 -11.62 7.67 32.50
CA LEU A 80 -11.55 8.58 31.36
C LEU A 80 -10.78 8.01 30.16
N ALA A 81 -10.11 6.86 30.31
CA ALA A 81 -9.28 6.28 29.24
C ALA A 81 -10.08 5.94 27.97
N LEU A 82 -11.23 5.27 28.11
CA LEU A 82 -12.11 4.93 26.99
C LEU A 82 -12.75 6.15 26.33
N PRO A 83 -13.32 7.11 27.07
CA PRO A 83 -13.81 8.34 26.46
C PRO A 83 -12.73 9.16 25.75
N VAL A 84 -11.51 9.22 26.29
CA VAL A 84 -10.39 9.89 25.63
C VAL A 84 -9.99 9.19 24.34
N LEU A 85 -9.93 7.86 24.34
CA LEU A 85 -9.67 7.06 23.16
C LEU A 85 -10.67 7.39 22.05
N ARG A 86 -11.96 7.51 22.37
CA ARG A 86 -12.99 7.83 21.39
C ARG A 86 -12.83 9.23 20.78
N VAL A 87 -12.33 10.19 21.55
CA VAL A 87 -12.07 11.55 21.03
C VAL A 87 -10.81 11.61 20.19
N PHE A 88 -9.78 10.89 20.59
CA PHE A 88 -8.46 10.88 19.96
C PHE A 88 -8.44 10.09 18.65
N TYR A 89 -9.00 8.87 18.64
CA TYR A 89 -8.87 7.93 17.52
C TYR A 89 -9.48 8.44 16.19
N PRO A 90 -10.67 9.08 16.16
CA PRO A 90 -11.22 9.65 14.93
C PRO A 90 -10.39 10.80 14.33
N LYS A 91 -9.59 11.49 15.16
CA LYS A 91 -8.77 12.64 14.72
C LYS A 91 -7.48 12.22 14.01
N LEU A 92 -7.11 10.93 14.05
CA LEU A 92 -5.95 10.41 13.34
C LEU A 92 -6.18 10.36 11.83
N VAL A 93 -5.43 11.16 11.08
CA VAL A 93 -5.40 11.10 9.60
C VAL A 93 -4.87 9.75 9.13
N ALA A 94 -3.89 9.22 9.86
CA ALA A 94 -3.29 7.91 9.59
C ALA A 94 -4.33 6.79 9.49
N ARG A 95 -5.37 6.80 10.31
CA ARG A 95 -6.48 5.82 10.26
C ARG A 95 -7.13 5.76 8.88
N GLU A 96 -7.30 6.92 8.24
CA GLU A 96 -7.94 7.01 6.94
C GLU A 96 -6.97 6.76 5.78
N ALA A 97 -5.68 6.98 5.98
CA ALA A 97 -4.65 6.86 4.96
C ALA A 97 -4.00 5.47 4.90
N ILE A 98 -3.77 4.82 6.04
CA ILE A 98 -3.03 3.57 6.15
C ILE A 98 -3.84 2.46 6.81
N THR A 99 -3.26 1.27 6.90
CA THR A 99 -3.88 0.13 7.59
C THR A 99 -3.61 0.21 9.10
N VAL A 100 -4.68 0.16 9.88
CA VAL A 100 -4.61 0.09 11.34
C VAL A 100 -4.88 -1.32 11.79
N GLU A 101 -3.98 -1.85 12.61
CA GLU A 101 -4.10 -3.21 13.14
C GLU A 101 -3.65 -3.23 14.61
N PRO A 102 -4.58 -3.20 15.57
CA PRO A 102 -4.25 -3.13 16.98
C PRO A 102 -3.50 -4.34 17.48
N MET A 103 -2.64 -4.14 18.48
CA MET A 103 -1.84 -5.17 19.13
C MET A 103 -2.42 -5.49 20.52
N ASN A 104 -2.35 -6.76 20.89
CA ASN A 104 -2.71 -7.25 22.23
C ASN A 104 -1.49 -7.52 23.14
N LYS A 105 -0.28 -7.39 22.61
CA LYS A 105 1.00 -7.59 23.32
C LYS A 105 1.99 -6.51 22.90
N PRO A 106 2.99 -6.18 23.73
CA PRO A 106 3.98 -5.15 23.40
C PRO A 106 4.88 -5.52 22.21
N GLU A 107 4.98 -6.81 21.91
CA GLU A 107 5.64 -7.35 20.72
C GLU A 107 4.71 -8.29 19.97
N VAL A 108 4.53 -8.06 18.68
CA VAL A 108 3.72 -8.92 17.80
C VAL A 108 4.48 -9.16 16.50
N VAL A 109 4.41 -10.41 16.03
CA VAL A 109 4.94 -10.78 14.71
C VAL A 109 3.77 -10.84 13.73
N LYS A 110 3.83 -10.02 12.69
CA LYS A 110 2.85 -10.04 11.58
C LYS A 110 3.46 -10.73 10.39
N ALA A 111 2.65 -11.54 9.72
CA ALA A 111 3.01 -12.27 8.53
C ALA A 111 2.35 -11.66 7.30
N PHE A 112 3.13 -11.48 6.25
CA PHE A 112 2.67 -10.99 4.94
C PHE A 112 2.99 -12.04 3.89
N LEU A 113 2.10 -12.19 2.93
CA LEU A 113 2.31 -13.09 1.80
C LEU A 113 2.93 -12.32 0.64
N ARG A 114 3.99 -12.90 0.08
CA ARG A 114 4.62 -12.44 -1.16
C ARG A 114 4.59 -13.58 -2.15
N ALA A 115 4.14 -13.31 -3.36
CA ALA A 115 4.30 -14.22 -4.47
C ALA A 115 5.66 -13.98 -5.12
N GLU A 116 6.47 -15.02 -5.21
CA GLU A 116 7.78 -15.01 -5.86
C GLU A 116 7.69 -15.88 -7.12
N PHE A 117 8.21 -15.38 -8.22
CA PHE A 117 8.20 -16.05 -9.50
C PHE A 117 9.61 -16.59 -9.83
N ALA A 118 9.67 -17.83 -10.30
CA ALA A 118 10.85 -18.40 -10.89
C ALA A 118 10.56 -18.74 -12.35
N PRO A 119 11.37 -18.25 -13.31
CA PRO A 119 11.26 -18.66 -14.70
C PRO A 119 11.46 -20.17 -14.82
N ALA A 120 11.00 -20.73 -15.92
CA ALA A 120 10.93 -22.19 -16.15
C ALA A 120 12.26 -22.92 -15.92
N ASN A 121 13.37 -22.31 -16.32
CA ASN A 121 14.71 -22.90 -16.20
C ASN A 121 15.50 -22.48 -14.96
N SER A 122 14.89 -21.75 -14.03
CA SER A 122 15.56 -21.27 -12.84
C SER A 122 15.10 -22.00 -11.60
N THR A 123 16.02 -22.33 -10.72
CA THR A 123 15.75 -22.75 -9.34
C THR A 123 15.70 -21.56 -8.39
N SER A 124 16.12 -20.38 -8.87
CA SER A 124 16.15 -19.15 -8.10
C SER A 124 14.85 -18.37 -8.29
N TYR A 125 14.17 -18.04 -7.18
CA TYR A 125 12.98 -17.21 -7.17
C TYR A 125 13.37 -15.74 -7.15
N SER A 126 12.69 -14.92 -7.94
CA SER A 126 12.83 -13.47 -7.86
C SER A 126 12.10 -12.96 -6.62
N ALA A 127 12.78 -12.14 -5.82
CA ALA A 127 12.15 -11.45 -4.68
C ALA A 127 11.21 -10.31 -5.12
N ALA A 128 11.16 -10.00 -6.42
CA ALA A 128 10.21 -9.04 -6.97
C ALA A 128 8.79 -9.62 -6.95
N PRO A 129 7.76 -8.79 -6.74
CA PRO A 129 6.37 -9.23 -6.89
C PRO A 129 6.15 -9.75 -8.32
N VAL A 130 5.29 -10.75 -8.45
CA VAL A 130 4.89 -11.27 -9.77
C VAL A 130 4.16 -10.16 -10.52
N THR A 131 4.86 -9.50 -11.42
CA THR A 131 4.27 -8.55 -12.36
C THR A 131 3.96 -9.27 -13.67
N GLY A 132 2.97 -8.81 -14.42
CA GLY A 132 2.62 -9.42 -15.70
C GLY A 132 3.77 -9.43 -16.73
N THR A 133 4.82 -8.61 -16.49
CA THR A 133 6.03 -8.53 -17.31
C THR A 133 7.09 -9.56 -16.94
N ASP A 134 7.08 -10.10 -15.72
CA ASP A 134 8.06 -11.11 -15.28
C ASP A 134 7.83 -12.48 -15.91
N ILE A 135 6.65 -12.70 -16.48
CA ILE A 135 6.34 -13.89 -17.27
C ILE A 135 7.04 -13.88 -18.63
N SER A 136 7.50 -12.69 -19.08
CA SER A 136 8.15 -12.52 -20.40
C SER A 136 9.61 -12.97 -20.47
N GLY A 137 10.25 -13.31 -19.35
CA GLY A 137 11.65 -13.74 -19.29
C GLY A 137 11.90 -15.22 -19.47
N GLY A 138 10.86 -16.04 -19.58
CA GLY A 138 10.94 -17.46 -19.96
C GLY A 138 10.12 -17.71 -21.22
N PRO A 139 10.37 -18.77 -21.97
CA PRO A 139 9.49 -19.14 -23.06
C PRO A 139 8.10 -19.28 -22.48
N SER A 140 7.20 -18.38 -22.83
CA SER A 140 5.79 -18.53 -22.45
C SER A 140 5.33 -19.80 -23.15
N ILE A 141 4.91 -20.77 -22.34
CA ILE A 141 4.37 -22.01 -22.82
C ILE A 141 3.27 -21.67 -23.83
N GLY A 142 3.45 -22.06 -25.09
CA GLY A 142 2.54 -21.75 -26.19
C GLY A 142 2.84 -20.45 -26.97
N ALA A 143 3.82 -19.62 -26.59
CA ALA A 143 4.28 -18.55 -27.45
C ALA A 143 5.41 -19.04 -28.37
N PRO A 144 5.38 -18.64 -29.65
CA PRO A 144 6.44 -19.04 -30.57
C PRO A 144 7.79 -18.42 -30.19
N ILE A 145 8.83 -19.24 -30.18
CA ILE A 145 10.21 -18.81 -30.04
C ILE A 145 10.65 -18.22 -31.36
N THR A 146 11.00 -16.95 -31.38
CA THR A 146 11.52 -16.26 -32.55
C THR A 146 12.98 -15.93 -32.32
N ALA A 147 13.89 -16.49 -33.12
CA ALA A 147 15.31 -16.21 -33.00
C ALA A 147 15.99 -16.22 -34.39
N SER A 148 17.28 -15.92 -34.44
CA SER A 148 18.09 -15.98 -35.65
C SER A 148 19.28 -16.87 -35.45
N MET A 149 19.71 -17.58 -36.50
CA MET A 149 20.89 -18.41 -36.53
C MET A 149 21.74 -18.14 -37.74
N ALA A 150 23.05 -18.33 -37.62
CA ALA A 150 23.98 -18.26 -38.76
C ALA A 150 23.85 -19.51 -39.65
N VAL A 151 24.06 -19.33 -40.94
CA VAL A 151 24.05 -20.40 -41.93
C VAL A 151 25.41 -20.41 -42.62
N PRO A 152 26.03 -21.55 -42.86
CA PRO A 152 25.55 -22.91 -42.59
C PRO A 152 25.71 -23.34 -41.12
N SER A 153 24.82 -24.20 -40.65
CA SER A 153 24.87 -24.81 -39.31
C SER A 153 24.59 -26.31 -39.40
N THR A 154 25.42 -27.13 -38.78
CA THR A 154 25.27 -28.59 -38.81
C THR A 154 24.37 -29.12 -37.69
N ALA A 155 24.28 -28.41 -36.56
CA ALA A 155 23.41 -28.76 -35.43
C ALA A 155 23.24 -27.52 -34.55
N TYR A 156 22.27 -26.69 -34.90
CA TYR A 156 21.92 -25.52 -34.09
C TYR A 156 20.85 -25.88 -33.08
N ASP A 157 21.15 -25.71 -31.80
CA ASP A 157 20.24 -26.04 -30.72
C ASP A 157 19.26 -24.88 -30.47
N VAL A 158 18.04 -25.03 -30.97
CA VAL A 158 16.98 -24.04 -30.90
C VAL A 158 16.45 -23.92 -29.47
N LEU A 159 16.40 -25.02 -28.73
CA LEU A 159 15.92 -25.02 -27.36
C LEU A 159 16.91 -24.33 -26.43
N ASN A 160 18.20 -24.56 -26.59
CA ASN A 160 19.22 -23.90 -25.77
C ASN A 160 19.25 -22.39 -25.97
N VAL A 161 18.97 -21.87 -27.16
CA VAL A 161 18.84 -20.42 -27.41
C VAL A 161 17.66 -19.82 -26.62
N ALA A 162 16.61 -20.60 -26.43
CA ALA A 162 15.50 -20.23 -25.57
C ALA A 162 15.77 -20.49 -24.08
N GLY A 163 16.97 -20.98 -23.73
CA GLY A 163 17.33 -21.35 -22.35
C GLY A 163 16.65 -22.64 -21.87
N ILE A 164 16.22 -23.49 -22.78
CA ILE A 164 15.54 -24.76 -22.49
C ILE A 164 16.51 -25.90 -22.74
N ASP A 165 16.61 -26.84 -21.80
CA ASP A 165 17.39 -28.05 -21.96
C ASP A 165 16.63 -29.01 -22.89
N ASN A 166 17.26 -29.45 -23.98
CA ASN A 166 16.68 -30.36 -24.97
C ASN A 166 16.33 -31.77 -24.42
N THR A 167 16.74 -32.10 -23.20
CA THR A 167 16.30 -33.30 -22.48
C THR A 167 14.94 -33.13 -21.80
N GLN A 168 14.41 -31.93 -21.74
CA GLN A 168 13.23 -31.56 -20.93
C GLN A 168 12.03 -31.06 -21.75
N ALA A 169 12.24 -30.72 -23.01
CA ALA A 169 11.18 -30.28 -23.92
C ALA A 169 11.50 -30.67 -25.36
N HIS A 170 10.47 -30.77 -26.19
CA HIS A 170 10.54 -31.03 -27.61
C HIS A 170 9.95 -29.85 -28.39
N LEU A 171 10.24 -29.76 -29.69
CA LEU A 171 9.66 -28.76 -30.59
C LEU A 171 8.32 -29.26 -31.15
N GLU A 172 7.34 -28.38 -31.29
CA GLU A 172 6.16 -28.59 -32.09
C GLU A 172 6.53 -28.62 -33.59
N ARG A 173 5.69 -29.23 -34.41
CA ARG A 173 5.89 -29.32 -35.86
C ARG A 173 5.44 -28.08 -36.62
N ASP A 174 5.63 -26.92 -35.98
CA ASP A 174 5.29 -25.60 -36.48
C ASP A 174 6.54 -24.75 -36.82
N PHE A 175 7.72 -25.40 -36.95
CA PHE A 175 8.95 -24.68 -37.30
C PHE A 175 8.77 -24.01 -38.67
N GLU A 176 9.01 -22.70 -38.72
CA GLU A 176 8.94 -21.90 -39.92
C GLU A 176 10.16 -20.95 -39.99
N ILE A 177 10.78 -20.84 -41.16
CA ILE A 177 11.78 -19.80 -41.42
C ILE A 177 11.02 -18.58 -41.94
N THR A 178 11.06 -17.49 -41.18
CA THR A 178 10.29 -16.26 -41.45
C THR A 178 11.13 -15.17 -42.14
N GLY A 179 12.45 -15.34 -42.19
CA GLY A 179 13.29 -14.34 -42.83
C GLY A 179 14.70 -14.84 -43.10
N VAL A 180 15.34 -14.26 -44.10
CA VAL A 180 16.76 -14.48 -44.48
C VAL A 180 17.49 -13.16 -44.55
N SER A 181 18.78 -13.17 -44.24
CA SER A 181 19.61 -11.97 -44.23
C SER A 181 21.07 -12.28 -44.63
N THR A 182 21.74 -11.30 -45.19
CA THR A 182 23.18 -11.36 -45.49
C THR A 182 24.05 -10.88 -44.36
N ASP A 183 23.53 -10.05 -43.47
CA ASP A 183 24.27 -9.37 -42.40
C ASP A 183 23.63 -9.48 -41.01
N GLY A 184 22.45 -10.14 -40.89
CA GLY A 184 21.71 -10.25 -39.63
C GLY A 184 20.91 -9.02 -39.21
N THR A 185 20.96 -7.94 -40.01
CA THR A 185 20.27 -6.66 -39.68
C THR A 185 19.08 -6.39 -40.61
N ALA A 186 19.30 -6.51 -41.94
CA ALA A 186 18.24 -6.34 -42.93
C ALA A 186 17.65 -7.72 -43.32
N TRP A 187 16.36 -7.89 -43.14
CA TRP A 187 15.69 -9.19 -43.31
C TRP A 187 14.77 -9.17 -44.52
N THR A 188 14.99 -10.15 -45.44
CA THR A 188 14.04 -10.45 -46.51
C THR A 188 13.04 -11.45 -45.97
N ALA A 189 11.75 -11.10 -45.95
CA ALA A 189 10.68 -11.98 -45.47
C ALA A 189 10.54 -13.18 -46.41
N VAL A 190 10.51 -14.38 -45.82
CA VAL A 190 10.27 -15.64 -46.50
C VAL A 190 9.38 -16.50 -45.60
N SER A 191 8.71 -17.49 -46.18
CA SER A 191 8.00 -18.52 -45.41
C SER A 191 8.45 -19.88 -45.93
N ILE A 192 9.27 -20.59 -45.15
CA ILE A 192 9.72 -21.93 -45.48
C ILE A 192 9.30 -22.84 -44.33
N ILE A 193 8.36 -23.71 -44.63
CA ILE A 193 7.81 -24.69 -43.70
C ILE A 193 8.38 -26.08 -44.05
N PRO A 194 9.03 -26.76 -43.08
CA PRO A 194 9.51 -28.13 -43.31
C PRO A 194 8.40 -29.11 -43.60
N ALA A 195 8.73 -30.16 -44.34
CA ALA A 195 7.83 -31.33 -44.50
C ALA A 195 7.64 -32.05 -43.13
N VAL A 196 6.69 -32.92 -43.04
CA VAL A 196 6.33 -33.68 -41.82
C VAL A 196 7.55 -34.37 -41.17
N GLU A 197 8.52 -34.80 -41.98
CA GLU A 197 9.78 -35.42 -41.52
C GLU A 197 10.85 -34.40 -41.11
N GLY A 198 10.54 -33.10 -41.14
CA GLY A 198 11.46 -32.03 -40.77
C GLY A 198 12.39 -31.58 -41.90
N HIS A 199 12.37 -32.19 -43.09
CA HIS A 199 13.20 -31.76 -44.21
C HIS A 199 12.59 -30.53 -44.92
N PHE A 200 13.43 -29.57 -45.30
CA PHE A 200 13.06 -28.44 -46.12
C PHE A 200 14.11 -28.10 -47.16
N SER A 201 13.66 -27.58 -48.31
CA SER A 201 14.52 -27.03 -49.34
C SER A 201 13.70 -25.95 -50.09
N SER A 202 14.24 -24.75 -50.17
CA SER A 202 13.58 -23.63 -50.85
C SER A 202 14.59 -22.69 -51.49
N SER A 203 14.28 -22.21 -52.71
CA SER A 203 15.07 -21.20 -53.38
C SER A 203 14.60 -19.81 -52.96
N VAL A 204 15.54 -18.96 -52.46
CA VAL A 204 15.27 -17.62 -52.00
C VAL A 204 16.16 -16.65 -52.74
N THR A 205 15.62 -15.50 -53.18
CA THR A 205 16.42 -14.46 -53.84
C THR A 205 16.73 -13.34 -52.85
N ILE A 206 18.00 -13.11 -52.54
CA ILE A 206 18.46 -12.05 -51.63
C ILE A 206 19.33 -11.10 -52.45
N SER A 207 18.99 -9.80 -52.46
CA SER A 207 19.73 -8.77 -53.19
C SER A 207 20.00 -9.12 -54.64
N GLY A 208 19.08 -9.84 -55.30
CA GLY A 208 19.18 -10.24 -56.71
C GLY A 208 19.92 -11.53 -57.00
N THR A 209 20.47 -12.18 -55.96
CA THR A 209 21.16 -13.48 -56.06
C THR A 209 20.26 -14.60 -55.52
N ALA A 210 20.06 -15.65 -56.33
CA ALA A 210 19.33 -16.83 -55.87
C ALA A 210 20.20 -17.73 -55.02
N ASP A 211 19.73 -18.09 -53.83
CA ASP A 211 20.33 -19.05 -52.93
C ASP A 211 19.33 -20.16 -52.63
N VAL A 212 19.78 -21.39 -52.44
CA VAL A 212 18.96 -22.49 -52.02
C VAL A 212 19.26 -22.81 -50.58
N ILE A 213 18.29 -22.60 -49.73
CA ILE A 213 18.34 -22.99 -48.30
C ILE A 213 17.74 -24.35 -48.14
N SER A 214 18.47 -25.30 -47.63
CA SER A 214 18.01 -26.63 -47.35
C SER A 214 18.44 -27.10 -45.98
N GLY A 215 17.67 -28.02 -45.39
CA GLY A 215 18.02 -28.47 -44.05
C GLY A 215 17.06 -29.51 -43.48
N LYS A 216 17.30 -29.81 -42.23
CA LYS A 216 16.48 -30.74 -41.43
C LYS A 216 16.29 -30.21 -40.04
N VAL A 217 15.06 -30.25 -39.55
CA VAL A 217 14.69 -30.00 -38.17
C VAL A 217 14.50 -31.35 -37.47
N ASP A 218 15.21 -31.51 -36.36
CA ASP A 218 15.01 -32.63 -35.43
C ASP A 218 14.11 -32.14 -34.29
N TYR A 219 12.84 -32.43 -34.41
CA TYR A 219 11.83 -31.96 -33.44
C TYR A 219 12.00 -32.60 -32.06
N LEU A 220 12.56 -33.81 -32.01
CA LEU A 220 12.76 -34.56 -30.76
C LEU A 220 13.91 -33.99 -29.95
N ASN A 221 15.05 -33.68 -30.61
CA ASN A 221 16.25 -33.16 -29.96
C ASN A 221 16.33 -31.63 -30.01
N GLY A 222 15.35 -30.97 -30.63
CA GLY A 222 15.33 -29.49 -30.69
C GLY A 222 16.48 -28.89 -31.54
N THR A 223 17.05 -29.65 -32.47
CA THR A 223 18.18 -29.19 -33.26
C THR A 223 17.81 -28.97 -34.73
N VAL A 224 18.43 -27.97 -35.35
CA VAL A 224 18.22 -27.63 -36.75
C VAL A 224 19.56 -27.62 -37.48
N ALA A 225 19.63 -28.39 -38.57
CA ALA A 225 20.74 -28.35 -39.50
C ALA A 225 20.33 -27.58 -40.74
N VAL A 226 21.08 -26.57 -41.15
CA VAL A 226 20.78 -25.73 -42.32
C VAL A 226 22.03 -25.56 -43.16
N SER A 227 21.86 -25.66 -44.46
CA SER A 227 22.89 -25.40 -45.46
C SER A 227 22.36 -24.50 -46.56
N ASN A 228 23.22 -23.72 -47.16
CA ASN A 228 22.95 -22.90 -48.32
C ASN A 228 23.94 -23.21 -49.46
N THR A 229 23.55 -22.91 -50.70
CA THR A 229 24.35 -23.25 -51.89
C THR A 229 25.33 -22.12 -52.26
N THR A 230 25.00 -20.86 -52.05
CA THR A 230 25.79 -19.71 -52.53
C THR A 230 26.35 -18.81 -51.43
N THR A 231 26.18 -19.13 -50.17
CA THR A 231 26.64 -18.35 -49.02
C THR A 231 26.07 -16.89 -48.97
N THR A 232 25.07 -16.58 -49.78
CA THR A 232 24.43 -15.27 -49.77
C THR A 232 23.53 -15.08 -48.56
N ALA A 233 22.81 -16.15 -48.16
CA ALA A 233 22.06 -16.17 -46.92
C ALA A 233 22.99 -16.51 -45.77
N ALA A 234 23.52 -15.53 -45.04
CA ALA A 234 24.36 -15.74 -43.91
C ALA A 234 23.62 -15.98 -42.59
N PHE A 235 22.37 -15.52 -42.52
CA PHE A 235 21.50 -15.65 -41.33
C PHE A 235 20.09 -15.99 -41.74
N ILE A 236 19.43 -16.84 -40.95
CA ILE A 236 18.01 -17.08 -41.05
C ILE A 236 17.30 -16.72 -39.75
N ARG A 237 16.08 -16.22 -39.85
CA ARG A 237 15.17 -16.02 -38.72
C ARG A 237 14.12 -17.12 -38.77
N TYR A 238 13.86 -17.74 -37.64
CA TYR A 238 12.89 -18.81 -37.51
C TYR A 238 11.91 -18.53 -36.38
N GLN A 239 10.78 -19.24 -36.46
CA GLN A 239 9.76 -19.27 -35.42
C GLN A 239 9.37 -20.73 -35.18
N VAL A 240 9.24 -21.11 -33.90
CA VAL A 240 8.82 -22.46 -33.49
C VAL A 240 8.22 -22.43 -32.09
N THR A 241 7.29 -23.32 -31.80
CA THR A 241 6.67 -23.46 -30.49
C THR A 241 7.24 -24.71 -29.78
N CYS A 242 7.41 -24.63 -28.45
CA CYS A 242 7.73 -25.82 -27.66
C CYS A 242 6.50 -26.66 -27.42
N SER A 243 6.61 -27.99 -27.50
CA SER A 243 5.55 -28.93 -27.19
C SER A 243 5.09 -28.79 -25.73
N LEU A 244 3.79 -28.69 -25.52
CA LEU A 244 3.18 -28.60 -24.22
C LEU A 244 3.03 -29.95 -23.52
N GLU A 245 2.85 -31.02 -24.29
CA GLU A 245 2.51 -32.33 -23.73
C GLU A 245 3.70 -32.99 -23.02
N GLU A 246 4.92 -32.75 -23.50
CA GLU A 246 6.13 -33.36 -22.94
C GLU A 246 7.02 -32.38 -22.20
N ASN A 247 6.58 -31.13 -22.08
CA ASN A 247 7.35 -30.10 -21.42
C ASN A 247 7.33 -30.27 -19.88
N LYS A 248 8.47 -30.65 -19.32
CA LYS A 248 8.67 -30.81 -17.86
C LYS A 248 9.01 -29.49 -17.16
N ILE A 249 9.18 -28.42 -17.93
CA ILE A 249 9.61 -27.13 -17.44
C ILE A 249 8.41 -26.19 -17.39
N ASN A 250 7.86 -26.04 -16.21
CA ASN A 250 6.79 -25.07 -15.97
C ASN A 250 7.33 -23.90 -15.14
N PRO A 251 6.92 -22.64 -15.43
CA PRO A 251 7.19 -21.52 -14.55
C PRO A 251 6.62 -21.80 -13.17
N LYS A 252 7.38 -21.50 -12.12
CA LYS A 252 7.02 -21.82 -10.74
C LYS A 252 6.68 -20.56 -10.00
N VAL A 253 5.54 -20.58 -9.29
CA VAL A 253 5.16 -19.52 -8.34
C VAL A 253 5.22 -20.11 -6.94
N LYS A 254 5.93 -19.43 -6.07
CA LYS A 254 6.02 -19.75 -4.65
C LYS A 254 5.39 -18.64 -3.84
N LEU A 255 4.56 -18.99 -2.89
CA LEU A 255 4.11 -18.07 -1.86
C LEU A 255 5.12 -18.08 -0.71
N SER A 256 5.84 -16.98 -0.56
CA SER A 256 6.77 -16.75 0.54
C SER A 256 6.08 -15.96 1.66
N GLN A 257 6.35 -16.33 2.89
CA GLN A 257 5.83 -15.66 4.07
C GLN A 257 6.91 -14.77 4.69
N ASP A 258 6.75 -13.45 4.54
CA ASP A 258 7.58 -12.48 5.22
C ASP A 258 7.02 -12.18 6.61
N LYS A 259 7.92 -12.08 7.60
CA LYS A 259 7.55 -11.78 8.98
C LYS A 259 8.15 -10.45 9.41
N VAL A 260 7.30 -9.55 9.88
CA VAL A 260 7.71 -8.27 10.45
C VAL A 260 7.40 -8.28 11.95
N ARG A 261 8.41 -7.94 12.75
CA ARG A 261 8.24 -7.77 14.20
C ARG A 261 7.87 -6.31 14.48
N LEU A 262 6.81 -6.13 15.22
CA LEU A 262 6.31 -4.85 15.67
C LEU A 262 6.60 -4.73 17.17
N TYR A 263 7.32 -3.68 17.55
CA TYR A 263 7.61 -3.34 18.96
C TYR A 263 6.89 -2.05 19.30
N ALA A 264 6.11 -2.06 20.38
CA ALA A 264 5.46 -0.88 20.89
C ALA A 264 6.48 0.13 21.42
N LYS A 265 6.43 1.36 20.91
CA LYS A 265 7.20 2.51 21.40
C LYS A 265 6.30 3.36 22.27
N ASP A 266 6.89 4.03 23.26
CA ASP A 266 6.19 4.89 24.18
C ASP A 266 6.23 6.34 23.68
N ARG A 267 5.11 7.05 23.81
CA ARG A 267 5.00 8.48 23.55
C ARG A 267 4.21 9.14 24.66
N GLU A 268 4.80 10.14 25.28
CA GLU A 268 4.23 10.85 26.42
C GLU A 268 4.16 12.34 26.13
N ILE A 269 3.04 12.96 26.49
CA ILE A 269 2.88 14.41 26.48
C ILE A 269 2.21 14.81 27.80
N SER A 270 2.74 15.81 28.46
CA SER A 270 2.20 16.35 29.71
C SER A 270 1.80 17.82 29.55
N ALA A 271 0.76 18.22 30.26
CA ALA A 271 0.35 19.59 30.42
C ALA A 271 0.22 19.93 31.89
N GLU A 272 0.49 21.17 32.22
CA GLU A 272 0.43 21.71 33.57
C GLU A 272 -0.51 22.93 33.59
N TRP A 273 -1.19 23.13 34.72
CA TRP A 273 -2.01 24.30 34.94
C TRP A 273 -1.93 24.74 36.41
N THR A 274 -2.45 25.92 36.75
CA THR A 274 -2.49 26.34 38.13
C THR A 274 -3.86 26.15 38.72
N ILE A 275 -3.93 25.93 40.05
CA ILE A 275 -5.19 25.81 40.77
C ILE A 275 -6.01 27.11 40.66
N HIS A 276 -5.35 28.25 40.64
CA HIS A 276 -6.02 29.55 40.44
C HIS A 276 -6.74 29.61 39.09
N SER A 277 -6.04 29.22 38.01
CA SER A 277 -6.65 29.19 36.67
C SER A 277 -7.86 28.23 36.59
N GLU A 278 -7.82 27.07 37.28
CA GLU A 278 -8.93 26.17 37.34
C GLU A 278 -10.14 26.75 38.07
N GLN A 279 -9.89 27.45 39.20
CA GLN A 279 -10.94 28.10 39.96
C GLN A 279 -11.59 29.26 39.18
N ASP A 280 -10.78 30.08 38.52
CA ASP A 280 -11.27 31.19 37.70
C ASP A 280 -12.08 30.72 36.50
N MET A 281 -11.63 29.70 35.77
CA MET A 281 -12.34 29.14 34.63
C MET A 281 -13.68 28.51 35.06
N ARG A 282 -13.69 27.84 36.21
CA ARG A 282 -14.92 27.26 36.75
C ARG A 282 -15.90 28.34 37.24
N ALA A 283 -15.40 29.39 37.89
CA ALA A 283 -16.23 30.44 38.44
C ALA A 283 -16.82 31.37 37.37
N LEU A 284 -16.04 31.70 36.34
CA LEU A 284 -16.43 32.67 35.30
C LEU A 284 -17.16 32.02 34.12
N PHE A 285 -16.75 30.80 33.75
CA PHE A 285 -17.19 30.16 32.50
C PHE A 285 -17.85 28.79 32.69
N ASP A 286 -17.90 28.27 33.92
CA ASP A 286 -18.39 26.91 34.25
C ASP A 286 -17.68 25.80 33.42
N ILE A 287 -16.43 26.03 33.04
CA ILE A 287 -15.60 25.13 32.26
C ILE A 287 -14.61 24.42 33.19
N SER A 288 -14.51 23.08 33.07
CA SER A 288 -13.46 22.31 33.73
C SER A 288 -12.15 22.41 32.90
N MET A 289 -11.13 23.04 33.46
CA MET A 289 -9.80 23.17 32.84
C MET A 289 -9.22 21.80 32.51
N GLN A 290 -9.40 20.82 33.39
CA GLN A 290 -8.93 19.46 33.18
C GLN A 290 -9.51 18.82 31.92
N ALA A 291 -10.83 18.98 31.67
CA ALA A 291 -11.49 18.41 30.50
C ALA A 291 -10.99 19.05 29.19
N GLU A 292 -10.73 20.36 29.23
CA GLU A 292 -10.19 21.08 28.06
C GLU A 292 -8.74 20.68 27.76
N ILE A 293 -7.91 20.55 28.78
CA ILE A 293 -6.53 20.08 28.65
C ILE A 293 -6.48 18.66 28.05
N ILE A 294 -7.36 17.76 28.47
CA ILE A 294 -7.46 16.42 27.88
C ILE A 294 -7.74 16.48 26.39
N ASN A 295 -8.64 17.36 25.96
CA ASN A 295 -8.94 17.55 24.54
C ASN A 295 -7.73 18.05 23.75
N VAL A 296 -7.03 19.06 24.29
CA VAL A 296 -5.83 19.67 23.66
C VAL A 296 -4.70 18.64 23.59
N LEU A 297 -4.42 17.93 24.68
CA LEU A 297 -3.41 16.87 24.70
C LEU A 297 -3.73 15.74 23.74
N GLY A 298 -5.00 15.32 23.66
CA GLY A 298 -5.43 14.30 22.72
C GLY A 298 -5.22 14.72 21.26
N GLN A 299 -5.50 16.00 20.93
CA GLN A 299 -5.22 16.54 19.60
C GLN A 299 -3.73 16.56 19.31
N GLN A 300 -2.92 17.01 20.27
CA GLN A 300 -1.48 17.10 20.08
C GLN A 300 -0.82 15.73 19.86
N ILE A 301 -1.23 14.69 20.63
CA ILE A 301 -0.74 13.33 20.39
C ILE A 301 -1.14 12.83 19.01
N ALA A 302 -2.37 13.11 18.56
CA ALA A 302 -2.82 12.71 17.22
C ALA A 302 -1.94 13.33 16.13
N LEU A 303 -1.70 14.64 16.21
CA LEU A 303 -0.85 15.35 15.26
C LEU A 303 0.59 14.83 15.25
N ASP A 304 1.11 14.47 16.41
CA ASP A 304 2.47 13.97 16.56
C ASP A 304 2.64 12.57 15.96
N ILE A 305 1.67 11.68 16.17
CA ILE A 305 1.62 10.36 15.54
C ILE A 305 1.49 10.49 14.01
N ASP A 306 0.59 11.33 13.55
CA ASP A 306 0.39 11.58 12.12
C ASP A 306 1.65 12.14 11.46
N SER A 307 2.36 13.05 12.13
CA SER A 307 3.64 13.60 11.67
C SER A 307 4.70 12.52 11.52
N GLU A 308 4.83 11.62 12.51
CA GLU A 308 5.76 10.49 12.44
C GLU A 308 5.45 9.59 11.24
N ILE A 309 4.18 9.24 11.04
CA ILE A 309 3.74 8.34 9.96
C ILE A 309 3.96 8.99 8.59
N ILE A 310 3.56 10.25 8.41
CA ILE A 310 3.72 10.98 7.15
C ILE A 310 5.20 11.14 6.78
N ASN A 311 6.05 11.50 7.74
CA ASN A 311 7.50 11.59 7.54
C ASN A 311 8.11 10.22 7.19
N ALA A 312 7.64 9.14 7.81
CA ALA A 312 8.08 7.79 7.49
C ALA A 312 7.67 7.36 6.07
N LEU A 313 6.48 7.77 5.59
CA LEU A 313 6.03 7.52 4.23
C LEU A 313 6.87 8.29 3.20
N ILE A 314 7.13 9.57 3.43
CA ILE A 314 7.99 10.40 2.56
C ILE A 314 9.39 9.81 2.48
N THR A 315 9.99 9.49 3.63
CA THR A 315 11.32 8.87 3.71
C THR A 315 11.35 7.50 3.05
N GLY A 316 10.29 6.71 3.20
CA GLY A 316 10.14 5.39 2.57
C GLY A 316 10.13 5.49 1.04
N ASN A 317 9.43 6.47 0.47
CA ASN A 317 9.46 6.74 -0.97
C ASN A 317 10.86 7.15 -1.45
N THR A 318 11.56 7.99 -0.70
CA THR A 318 12.93 8.38 -1.03
C THR A 318 13.88 7.17 -1.04
N ARG A 319 13.70 6.21 -0.12
CA ARG A 319 14.50 4.96 -0.09
C ARG A 319 14.24 4.06 -1.29
N LEU A 320 13.04 4.11 -1.88
CA LEU A 320 12.75 3.36 -3.11
C LEU A 320 13.64 3.82 -4.27
N ASN A 321 14.10 5.08 -4.25
CA ASN A 321 14.94 5.72 -5.28
C ASN A 321 14.43 5.49 -6.71
N ALA A 322 13.11 5.37 -6.86
CA ALA A 322 12.45 5.13 -8.14
C ALA A 322 11.83 6.44 -8.64
N THR A 323 12.38 6.97 -9.71
CA THR A 323 11.83 8.16 -10.38
C THR A 323 10.39 7.94 -10.88
N SER A 324 10.01 6.68 -11.12
CA SER A 324 8.65 6.29 -11.50
C SER A 324 7.59 6.55 -10.42
N HIS A 325 7.99 6.59 -9.13
CA HIS A 325 7.10 6.88 -8.00
C HIS A 325 7.11 8.35 -7.57
N THR A 326 7.74 9.21 -8.36
CA THR A 326 7.78 10.64 -8.13
C THR A 326 7.30 11.38 -9.37
N ALA A 327 6.50 12.43 -9.18
CA ALA A 327 6.10 13.33 -10.23
C ALA A 327 6.16 14.77 -9.72
N THR A 328 6.23 15.73 -10.63
CA THR A 328 6.20 17.14 -10.29
C THR A 328 5.03 17.80 -11.01
N PHE A 329 4.35 18.71 -10.32
CA PHE A 329 3.29 19.52 -10.89
C PHE A 329 3.49 20.98 -10.49
N ALA A 330 3.48 21.90 -11.47
CA ALA A 330 3.58 23.33 -11.19
C ALA A 330 2.19 23.89 -10.85
N LYS A 331 2.07 24.58 -9.71
CA LYS A 331 0.84 25.25 -9.29
C LYS A 331 0.47 26.40 -10.21
N THR A 332 1.47 27.18 -10.62
CA THR A 332 1.29 28.27 -11.57
C THR A 332 1.41 27.77 -13.02
N PRO A 333 0.48 28.14 -13.91
CA PRO A 333 0.60 27.78 -15.31
C PRO A 333 1.83 28.42 -15.95
N PRO A 334 2.51 27.73 -16.89
CA PRO A 334 3.62 28.32 -17.63
C PRO A 334 3.16 29.55 -18.43
N GLY A 335 4.05 30.52 -18.64
CA GLY A 335 3.71 31.79 -19.35
C GLY A 335 3.16 31.63 -20.77
N THR A 336 3.28 30.46 -21.39
CA THR A 336 2.68 30.10 -22.69
C THR A 336 1.24 29.60 -22.56
N TRP A 337 0.71 29.42 -21.34
CA TRP A 337 -0.64 28.97 -21.12
C TRP A 337 -1.65 30.09 -21.34
N ILE A 338 -2.57 29.91 -22.28
CA ILE A 338 -3.55 30.95 -22.69
C ILE A 338 -4.86 30.83 -21.89
N TRP A 339 -5.13 29.70 -21.29
CA TRP A 339 -6.37 29.38 -20.57
C TRP A 339 -6.29 29.74 -19.09
N GLY A 340 -7.40 29.74 -18.39
CA GLY A 340 -7.44 30.08 -16.95
C GLY A 340 -6.68 29.08 -16.06
N THR A 341 -6.27 29.54 -14.87
CA THR A 341 -5.56 28.71 -13.86
C THR A 341 -6.34 27.47 -13.48
N LYS A 342 -7.67 27.56 -13.41
CA LYS A 342 -8.53 26.42 -13.09
C LYS A 342 -8.39 25.27 -14.09
N GLN A 343 -8.33 25.59 -15.40
CA GLN A 343 -8.10 24.59 -16.44
C GLN A 343 -6.69 24.00 -16.41
N TRP A 344 -5.71 24.80 -15.93
CA TRP A 344 -4.38 24.26 -15.67
C TRP A 344 -4.38 23.23 -14.56
N HIS A 345 -5.12 23.49 -13.47
CA HIS A 345 -5.21 22.56 -12.35
C HIS A 345 -5.86 21.22 -12.74
N GLU A 346 -6.70 21.15 -13.77
CA GLU A 346 -7.24 19.89 -14.28
C GLU A 346 -6.16 18.91 -14.78
N ASN A 347 -5.00 19.44 -15.21
CA ASN A 347 -3.87 18.61 -15.65
C ASN A 347 -3.19 17.82 -14.52
N ILE A 348 -3.54 18.04 -13.25
CA ILE A 348 -3.04 17.22 -12.14
C ILE A 348 -3.62 15.80 -12.18
N ILE A 349 -4.85 15.61 -12.67
CA ILE A 349 -5.52 14.29 -12.72
C ILE A 349 -4.72 13.27 -13.55
N PRO A 350 -4.26 13.57 -14.77
CA PRO A 350 -3.38 12.68 -15.53
C PRO A 350 -2.11 12.30 -14.77
N VAL A 351 -1.47 13.25 -14.08
CA VAL A 351 -0.25 13.00 -13.28
C VAL A 351 -0.54 12.03 -12.12
N LEU A 352 -1.61 12.27 -11.38
CA LEU A 352 -2.03 11.37 -10.29
C LEU A 352 -2.42 9.97 -10.80
N ASN A 353 -3.07 9.89 -11.97
CA ASN A 353 -3.41 8.63 -12.61
C ASN A 353 -2.17 7.86 -13.07
N GLN A 354 -1.14 8.54 -13.57
CA GLN A 354 0.15 7.93 -13.92
C GLN A 354 0.83 7.33 -12.68
N LEU A 355 0.92 8.09 -11.58
CA LEU A 355 1.48 7.60 -10.32
C LEU A 355 0.69 6.39 -9.77
N SER A 356 -0.65 6.46 -9.84
CA SER A 356 -1.50 5.34 -9.44
C SER A 356 -1.32 4.09 -10.30
N GLY A 357 -1.13 4.28 -11.61
CA GLY A 357 -0.81 3.20 -12.56
C GLY A 357 0.52 2.55 -12.23
N GLN A 358 1.55 3.35 -11.92
CA GLN A 358 2.86 2.84 -11.52
C GLN A 358 2.80 2.02 -10.23
N VAL A 359 2.09 2.51 -9.20
CA VAL A 359 1.84 1.76 -7.97
C VAL A 359 1.15 0.43 -8.27
N PHE A 360 0.19 0.40 -9.20
CA PHE A 360 -0.47 -0.85 -9.60
C PHE A 360 0.46 -1.83 -10.31
N ILE A 361 1.30 -1.34 -11.25
CA ILE A 361 2.27 -2.17 -11.97
C ILE A 361 3.25 -2.81 -10.98
N ASP A 362 3.79 -2.03 -10.04
CA ASP A 362 4.85 -2.48 -9.15
C ASP A 362 4.34 -3.33 -7.96
N THR A 363 3.08 -3.18 -7.58
CA THR A 363 2.49 -3.98 -6.49
C THR A 363 1.65 -5.15 -6.97
N ASN A 364 1.03 -5.03 -8.15
CA ASN A 364 0.02 -5.95 -8.71
C ASN A 364 -1.12 -6.30 -7.72
N MET A 365 -1.43 -5.36 -6.79
CA MET A 365 -2.43 -5.55 -5.74
C MET A 365 -3.62 -4.62 -5.88
N GLY A 366 -3.39 -3.43 -6.42
CA GLY A 366 -4.41 -2.40 -6.61
C GLY A 366 -3.78 -1.04 -6.89
N SER A 367 -4.54 -0.19 -7.55
CA SER A 367 -4.13 1.18 -7.82
C SER A 367 -4.27 2.05 -6.57
N ALA A 368 -3.46 3.10 -6.48
CA ALA A 368 -3.58 4.07 -5.40
C ALA A 368 -4.96 4.73 -5.41
N ASN A 369 -5.52 4.92 -4.22
CA ASN A 369 -6.90 5.37 -4.02
C ASN A 369 -7.02 6.52 -3.01
N THR A 370 -5.93 6.90 -2.34
CA THR A 370 -5.95 7.93 -1.29
C THR A 370 -4.88 8.97 -1.57
N ILE A 371 -5.22 10.24 -1.45
CA ILE A 371 -4.31 11.36 -1.58
C ILE A 371 -4.25 12.09 -0.24
N LEU A 372 -3.03 12.36 0.26
CA LEU A 372 -2.79 13.26 1.38
C LEU A 372 -2.16 14.54 0.86
N ALA A 373 -2.74 15.68 1.21
CA ALA A 373 -2.27 16.98 0.75
C ALA A 373 -2.21 18.01 1.89
N ASN A 374 -1.31 18.98 1.75
CA ASN A 374 -1.29 20.18 2.59
C ASN A 374 -2.49 21.08 2.26
N PRO A 375 -3.09 21.81 3.21
CA PRO A 375 -4.20 22.73 2.95
C PRO A 375 -3.92 23.79 1.87
N LEU A 376 -2.67 24.26 1.75
CA LEU A 376 -2.27 25.26 0.74
C LEU A 376 -2.17 24.66 -0.67
N ASP A 377 -1.86 23.36 -0.77
CA ASP A 377 -1.71 22.65 -2.02
C ASP A 377 -3.05 21.98 -2.44
N ALA A 378 -3.89 21.69 -1.47
CA ALA A 378 -5.22 21.11 -1.69
C ALA A 378 -6.12 22.04 -2.54
N GLY A 379 -5.88 23.35 -2.54
CA GLY A 379 -6.58 24.30 -3.40
C GLY A 379 -6.54 23.94 -4.87
N ILE A 380 -5.48 23.26 -5.36
CA ILE A 380 -5.38 22.73 -6.71
C ILE A 380 -6.48 21.67 -6.97
N LEU A 381 -6.71 20.80 -5.98
CA LEU A 381 -7.73 19.76 -6.07
C LEU A 381 -9.15 20.32 -5.85
N GLU A 382 -9.29 21.33 -5.01
CA GLU A 382 -10.57 22.02 -4.74
C GLU A 382 -11.10 22.79 -5.97
N ASP A 383 -10.20 23.24 -6.85
CA ASP A 383 -10.57 23.87 -8.13
C ASP A 383 -11.17 22.90 -9.16
N LEU A 384 -11.02 21.59 -8.97
CA LEU A 384 -11.53 20.60 -9.90
C LEU A 384 -13.07 20.51 -9.86
N GLN A 385 -13.70 20.38 -11.03
CA GLN A 385 -15.15 20.25 -11.13
C GLN A 385 -15.71 19.01 -10.43
N THR A 386 -14.90 17.97 -10.27
CA THR A 386 -15.28 16.69 -9.67
C THR A 386 -14.94 16.59 -8.20
N PHE A 387 -14.54 17.69 -7.58
CA PHE A 387 -14.22 17.73 -6.15
C PHE A 387 -15.47 17.86 -5.30
N ASN A 388 -15.66 16.93 -4.36
CA ASN A 388 -16.81 16.92 -3.44
C ASN A 388 -16.35 16.62 -2.02
N TYR A 389 -16.75 17.45 -1.07
CA TYR A 389 -16.59 17.16 0.35
C TYR A 389 -17.53 16.02 0.80
N THR A 390 -17.06 15.13 1.66
CA THR A 390 -17.80 13.93 2.06
C THR A 390 -18.88 14.22 3.10
N GLY A 391 -18.73 15.28 3.91
CA GLY A 391 -19.68 15.67 4.94
C GLY A 391 -19.50 17.11 5.43
N THR A 392 -20.46 17.62 6.20
CA THR A 392 -20.44 19.01 6.70
C THR A 392 -19.31 19.25 7.72
N SER A 393 -19.03 18.28 8.60
CA SER A 393 -17.93 18.32 9.55
C SER A 393 -16.55 18.25 8.86
N ASP A 394 -16.52 17.61 7.68
CA ASP A 394 -15.30 17.48 6.89
C ASP A 394 -14.86 18.81 6.27
N ILE A 395 -15.82 19.71 5.98
CA ILE A 395 -15.53 21.04 5.42
C ILE A 395 -14.85 21.93 6.46
N ASN A 396 -15.30 21.88 7.70
CA ASN A 396 -14.79 22.74 8.79
C ASN A 396 -13.45 22.25 9.36
N GLY A 397 -13.10 20.98 9.13
CA GLY A 397 -11.90 20.37 9.68
C GLY A 397 -11.93 20.15 11.19
N ASP A 398 -13.12 19.95 11.76
CA ASP A 398 -13.32 19.73 13.22
C ASP A 398 -12.58 18.48 13.72
N LEU A 399 -12.31 17.51 12.83
CA LEU A 399 -11.52 16.31 13.12
C LEU A 399 -10.01 16.54 13.05
N GLY A 400 -9.54 17.76 12.71
CA GLY A 400 -8.12 18.07 12.49
C GLY A 400 -7.65 17.80 11.05
N TYR A 401 -8.50 17.25 10.20
CA TYR A 401 -8.30 17.08 8.76
C TYR A 401 -9.63 17.27 8.03
N ARG A 402 -9.55 17.55 6.74
CA ARG A 402 -10.74 17.59 5.85
C ARG A 402 -10.71 16.38 4.94
N SER A 403 -11.85 15.76 4.70
CA SER A 403 -11.97 14.65 3.76
C SER A 403 -12.87 15.02 2.59
N ALA A 404 -12.44 14.62 1.40
CA ALA A 404 -13.13 14.89 0.16
C ALA A 404 -12.94 13.73 -0.83
N THR A 405 -13.73 13.73 -1.89
CA THR A 405 -13.59 12.79 -3.00
C THR A 405 -13.40 13.53 -4.32
N VAL A 406 -12.59 12.96 -5.20
CA VAL A 406 -12.31 13.51 -6.54
C VAL A 406 -12.51 12.41 -7.59
N ALA A 407 -12.80 12.81 -8.83
CA ALA A 407 -12.98 11.92 -9.97
C ALA A 407 -14.06 10.85 -9.77
N GLY A 408 -15.24 11.27 -9.29
CA GLY A 408 -16.37 10.36 -9.12
C GLY A 408 -16.21 9.34 -7.99
N GLY A 409 -15.37 9.65 -6.98
CA GLY A 409 -15.10 8.77 -5.85
C GLY A 409 -13.90 7.84 -6.03
N LYS A 410 -13.17 7.92 -7.15
CA LYS A 410 -11.93 7.16 -7.35
C LYS A 410 -10.87 7.51 -6.33
N TRP A 411 -10.75 8.80 -6.00
CA TRP A 411 -9.77 9.34 -5.09
C TRP A 411 -10.41 9.81 -3.80
N LYS A 412 -9.94 9.32 -2.68
CA LYS A 412 -10.20 9.90 -1.36
C LYS A 412 -9.10 10.91 -1.07
N VAL A 413 -9.45 12.16 -0.89
CA VAL A 413 -8.51 13.24 -0.56
C VAL A 413 -8.60 13.54 0.93
N LEU A 414 -7.49 13.52 1.61
CA LEU A 414 -7.34 13.90 3.00
C LEU A 414 -6.44 15.13 3.07
N VAL A 415 -6.97 16.21 3.60
CA VAL A 415 -6.27 17.49 3.71
C VAL A 415 -5.89 17.71 5.16
N SER A 416 -4.58 17.74 5.44
CA SER A 416 -4.06 17.92 6.80
C SER A 416 -2.87 18.86 6.82
N SER A 417 -2.80 19.68 7.86
CA SER A 417 -1.69 20.62 8.11
C SER A 417 -0.36 19.91 8.44
N VAL A 418 -0.42 18.63 8.79
CA VAL A 418 0.79 17.83 9.12
C VAL A 418 1.59 17.49 7.86
N VAL A 419 0.96 17.47 6.68
CA VAL A 419 1.64 17.22 5.41
C VAL A 419 2.53 18.42 5.07
N PRO A 420 3.82 18.22 4.74
CA PRO A 420 4.69 19.32 4.31
C PRO A 420 4.15 20.02 3.05
N GLN A 421 4.25 21.34 3.03
CA GLN A 421 3.89 22.12 1.84
C GLN A 421 4.73 21.70 0.63
N GLY A 422 4.14 21.72 -0.55
CA GLY A 422 4.78 21.28 -1.78
C GLY A 422 4.84 19.77 -1.98
N THR A 423 4.14 18.99 -1.13
CA THR A 423 4.15 17.54 -1.19
C THR A 423 2.73 16.98 -1.15
N MET A 424 2.37 16.16 -2.14
CA MET A 424 1.17 15.34 -2.11
C MET A 424 1.56 13.87 -2.10
N LEU A 425 1.07 13.11 -1.13
CA LEU A 425 1.28 11.68 -1.04
C LEU A 425 0.12 10.94 -1.71
N VAL A 426 0.44 10.03 -2.60
CA VAL A 426 -0.50 9.18 -3.32
C VAL A 426 -0.33 7.75 -2.82
N LEU A 427 -1.34 7.22 -2.13
CA LEU A 427 -1.25 6.00 -1.33
C LEU A 427 -2.23 4.94 -1.82
N TYR A 428 -1.81 3.69 -1.75
CA TYR A 428 -2.70 2.55 -1.85
C TYR A 428 -3.11 2.09 -0.45
N LYS A 429 -4.38 2.26 -0.11
CA LYS A 429 -4.99 1.72 1.10
C LYS A 429 -5.74 0.43 0.78
N PRO A 430 -5.23 -0.74 1.14
CA PRO A 430 -5.92 -2.00 0.95
C PRO A 430 -7.06 -2.19 1.95
N THR A 431 -8.04 -3.01 1.58
CA THR A 431 -9.10 -3.45 2.49
C THR A 431 -8.62 -4.59 3.40
N GLU A 432 -7.68 -5.39 2.90
CA GLU A 432 -7.14 -6.57 3.60
C GLU A 432 -5.81 -6.21 4.28
N SER A 433 -5.66 -6.58 5.53
CA SER A 433 -4.44 -6.37 6.33
C SER A 433 -3.19 -7.05 5.74
N ILE A 434 -3.36 -8.20 5.08
CA ILE A 434 -2.26 -8.96 4.45
C ILE A 434 -1.58 -8.17 3.32
N LYS A 435 -2.30 -7.27 2.65
CA LYS A 435 -1.82 -6.42 1.56
C LYS A 435 -1.30 -5.06 2.04
N ALA A 436 -1.25 -4.83 3.35
CA ALA A 436 -0.86 -3.54 3.90
C ALA A 436 0.52 -3.09 3.42
N SER A 437 0.63 -1.81 3.09
CA SER A 437 1.87 -1.13 2.72
C SER A 437 2.59 -0.53 3.92
N TYR A 438 1.83 0.09 4.80
CA TYR A 438 2.27 0.65 6.06
C TYR A 438 1.27 0.28 7.14
N ILE A 439 1.75 -0.09 8.32
CA ILE A 439 0.92 -0.48 9.45
C ILE A 439 1.14 0.49 10.61
N TYR A 440 0.03 0.97 11.15
CA TYR A 440 -0.07 1.57 12.47
C TYR A 440 -0.72 0.57 13.42
N ALA A 441 -0.01 0.21 14.47
CA ALA A 441 -0.44 -0.84 15.41
C ALA A 441 -0.50 -0.27 16.83
N PRO A 442 -1.65 0.30 17.25
CA PRO A 442 -1.83 0.77 18.62
C PRO A 442 -1.84 -0.41 19.59
N TYR A 443 -1.08 -0.28 20.68
CA TYR A 443 -1.06 -1.23 21.78
C TYR A 443 -1.85 -0.66 22.97
N VAL A 444 -1.43 0.50 23.48
CA VAL A 444 -2.13 1.25 24.50
C VAL A 444 -2.42 2.63 23.92
N PRO A 445 -3.64 2.88 23.46
CA PRO A 445 -3.92 4.08 22.67
C PRO A 445 -3.86 5.37 23.49
N ALA A 446 -4.27 5.35 24.75
CA ALA A 446 -4.09 6.48 25.67
C ALA A 446 -4.29 6.06 27.12
N ILE A 447 -3.32 6.36 27.98
CA ILE A 447 -3.45 6.30 29.43
C ILE A 447 -3.27 7.71 29.98
N LEU A 448 -4.13 8.11 30.89
CA LEU A 448 -4.03 9.36 31.62
C LEU A 448 -3.39 9.11 32.98
N SER A 449 -2.32 9.81 33.29
CA SER A 449 -1.66 9.77 34.59
C SER A 449 -1.64 11.17 35.18
N PRO A 450 -2.45 11.45 36.23
CA PRO A 450 -2.39 12.72 36.92
C PRO A 450 -1.22 12.70 37.89
N TYR A 451 -0.49 13.79 37.94
CA TYR A 451 0.58 14.01 38.89
C TYR A 451 0.32 15.30 39.66
N PRO A 452 -0.30 15.24 40.85
CA PRO A 452 -0.53 16.42 41.67
C PRO A 452 0.77 16.84 42.35
N LEU A 453 1.41 17.87 41.87
CA LEU A 453 2.58 18.48 42.50
C LEU A 453 2.26 19.90 42.94
N GLY A 454 1.97 20.12 44.24
CA GLY A 454 1.81 21.44 44.82
C GLY A 454 0.65 22.26 44.22
N SER A 455 0.95 23.52 43.88
CA SER A 455 -0.02 24.46 43.28
C SER A 455 -0.16 24.35 41.77
N THR A 456 0.59 23.45 41.11
CA THR A 456 0.60 23.22 39.68
C THR A 456 0.29 21.74 39.40
N PRO A 457 -1.00 21.35 39.35
CA PRO A 457 -1.36 20.01 38.92
C PRO A 457 -0.92 19.78 37.47
N SER A 458 -0.48 18.56 37.15
CA SER A 458 -0.11 18.14 35.82
C SER A 458 -0.89 16.90 35.39
N LEU A 459 -1.07 16.76 34.11
CA LEU A 459 -1.73 15.61 33.49
C LEU A 459 -0.86 15.10 32.34
N THR A 460 -0.51 13.83 32.37
CA THR A 460 0.28 13.18 31.33
C THR A 460 -0.60 12.21 30.55
N ILE A 461 -0.54 12.24 29.23
CA ILE A 461 -1.08 11.21 28.37
C ILE A 461 0.06 10.37 27.82
N LEU A 462 0.00 9.07 28.07
CA LEU A 462 0.89 8.05 27.54
C LEU A 462 0.17 7.30 26.42
N SER A 463 0.79 7.20 25.25
CA SER A 463 0.35 6.35 24.14
C SER A 463 1.46 5.39 23.77
N ARG A 464 1.11 4.11 23.54
CA ARG A 464 2.06 3.08 23.11
C ARG A 464 1.58 2.47 21.80
N TYR A 465 2.43 2.52 20.78
CA TYR A 465 2.10 2.00 19.45
C TYR A 465 3.34 1.55 18.70
N ALA A 466 3.15 0.73 17.69
CA ALA A 466 4.19 0.38 16.75
C ALA A 466 3.82 0.87 15.34
N THR A 467 4.83 1.24 14.58
CA THR A 467 4.69 1.58 13.16
C THR A 467 5.69 0.76 12.36
N SER A 468 5.31 0.30 11.17
CA SER A 468 6.22 -0.39 10.27
C SER A 468 5.86 -0.15 8.81
N LEU A 469 6.89 0.16 8.04
CA LEU A 469 6.84 0.19 6.58
C LEU A 469 7.09 -1.23 6.06
N ILE A 470 6.13 -1.77 5.32
CA ILE A 470 6.21 -3.13 4.77
C ILE A 470 6.60 -3.07 3.29
N ARG A 471 5.95 -2.17 2.53
CA ARG A 471 6.14 -2.04 1.10
C ARG A 471 6.29 -0.57 0.72
N SER A 472 7.47 -0.19 0.27
CA SER A 472 7.77 1.18 -0.18
C SER A 472 7.19 1.50 -1.56
N ASN A 473 6.90 0.48 -2.38
CA ASN A 473 6.35 0.64 -3.74
C ASN A 473 4.82 0.83 -3.80
N ALA A 474 4.13 0.81 -2.65
CA ALA A 474 2.68 0.99 -2.58
C ALA A 474 2.24 2.46 -2.43
N PHE A 475 3.16 3.39 -2.52
CA PHE A 475 2.89 4.82 -2.45
C PHE A 475 3.85 5.62 -3.33
N ALA A 476 3.41 6.78 -3.73
CA ALA A 476 4.13 7.70 -4.60
C ALA A 476 4.02 9.12 -4.06
N VAL A 477 4.91 9.98 -4.50
CA VAL A 477 4.98 11.40 -4.11
C VAL A 477 4.81 12.27 -5.34
N CYS A 478 3.85 13.20 -5.27
CA CYS A 478 3.74 14.29 -6.23
C CYS A 478 4.26 15.57 -5.59
N THR A 479 5.33 16.13 -6.12
CA THR A 479 5.91 17.40 -5.66
C THR A 479 5.21 18.56 -6.35
N ILE A 480 4.65 19.48 -5.57
CA ILE A 480 4.02 20.70 -6.07
C ILE A 480 5.06 21.82 -6.06
N THR A 481 5.33 22.36 -7.23
CA THR A 481 6.21 23.51 -7.39
C THR A 481 5.39 24.80 -7.55
N ALA A 482 5.95 25.92 -7.13
CA ALA A 482 5.28 27.24 -7.17
C ALA A 482 4.92 27.68 -8.58
#